data_042a597322570c976f2dd8f1346499cf
#
_entry.id   042a597322570c976f2dd8f1346499cf
#
_cell.length_a   1.000
_cell.length_b   1.000
_cell.length_c   1.000
_cell.angle_alpha   90.00
_cell.angle_beta   90.00
_cell.angle_gamma   90.00
#
_symmetry.space_group_name_H-M   'P 1'
#
loop_
_entity.id
_entity.type
_entity.pdbx_description
1 polymer ?
#
loop_
_entity_poly.entity_id
_entity_poly.type
_entity_poly.pdbx_seq_one_letter_code
_entity_poly.pdbx_strand_id
1 'polypeptide(L)'
;MARHQSPDDDNYQDYQDYQPGPPGMYELEFPAPQLSTADGRGPVLVHALEGFSDAGHAIRLAATHLKAALDSELVASFAIDELLDYRSRRPLMTFKTDHFTNYDDPELSLHALRDSVGTPFLLLAGMEPDLKWERFVTAVRLLAERLGVRRTIGLGTVPMAVPHTRPITLTAHSNNEELIADFQPWISEIQVPGSASNLLEYRMAQHGHEVVGFTVHVPHYLTQTDYPAAAQALLEQVAKSGSLELPLSALSEAAAEIGAKIDEQVQASAEVAQVVAALERQYDAFIDAQENRSLLARDEDLPSGDELGAEFERFLAQQAEKRFDDDDPA
;
A
#
# COMPACT_ATOMS: atom_id res chain seq x y z
N MET A 1 11.54 29.16 52.23
CA MET A 1 12.00 27.87 51.68
C MET A 1 11.05 27.50 50.53
N ALA A 2 11.41 27.87 49.30
CA ALA A 2 10.69 27.50 48.12
C ALA A 2 11.19 26.11 47.64
N ARG A 3 10.29 25.17 47.50
CA ARG A 3 10.62 23.85 46.91
C ARG A 3 10.81 24.07 45.41
N HIS A 4 12.00 23.73 44.92
CA HIS A 4 12.29 23.56 43.50
C HIS A 4 11.44 22.38 42.99
N GLN A 5 10.48 22.65 42.15
CA GLN A 5 9.84 21.63 41.29
C GLN A 5 10.82 21.30 40.17
N SER A 6 11.13 20.02 40.05
CA SER A 6 11.97 19.46 38.97
C SER A 6 11.18 19.44 37.68
N PRO A 7 11.77 19.75 36.50
CA PRO A 7 11.07 19.72 35.22
C PRO A 7 10.59 18.33 34.75
N ASP A 8 10.98 17.27 35.47
CA ASP A 8 10.69 15.88 35.11
C ASP A 8 9.34 15.35 35.63
N ASP A 9 8.64 16.12 36.49
CA ASP A 9 7.38 15.68 37.10
C ASP A 9 6.15 15.83 36.17
N ASP A 10 6.20 16.72 35.16
CA ASP A 10 5.06 16.95 34.26
C ASP A 10 4.88 15.82 33.21
N ASN A 11 5.89 15.02 32.96
CA ASN A 11 5.84 13.94 31.96
C ASN A 11 5.26 12.62 32.52
N TYR A 12 5.10 12.49 33.84
CA TYR A 12 4.57 11.29 34.50
C TYR A 12 3.05 11.29 34.66
N GLN A 13 2.38 12.45 34.60
CA GLN A 13 0.95 12.55 34.81
C GLN A 13 0.13 12.16 33.58
N ASP A 14 0.68 12.31 32.36
CA ASP A 14 0.01 11.92 31.10
C ASP A 14 -0.13 10.40 30.92
N TYR A 15 0.55 9.60 31.73
CA TYR A 15 0.51 8.14 31.65
C TYR A 15 -0.49 7.46 32.58
N GLN A 16 -1.16 8.21 33.47
CA GLN A 16 -2.12 7.62 34.43
C GLN A 16 -3.51 7.32 33.83
N ASP A 17 -3.86 7.92 32.67
CA ASP A 17 -5.10 7.64 31.95
C ASP A 17 -4.97 6.58 30.85
N TYR A 18 -3.86 5.81 30.86
CA TYR A 18 -3.61 4.74 29.90
C TYR A 18 -4.64 3.62 30.06
N GLN A 19 -5.58 3.53 29.14
CA GLN A 19 -6.29 2.29 28.88
C GLN A 19 -5.35 1.39 28.07
N PRO A 20 -4.78 0.33 28.67
CA PRO A 20 -3.94 -0.58 27.91
C PRO A 20 -4.78 -1.14 26.76
N GLY A 21 -4.22 -1.16 25.56
CA GLY A 21 -4.77 -1.92 24.43
C GLY A 21 -5.03 -3.37 24.87
N PRO A 22 -5.56 -4.25 24.00
CA PRO A 22 -5.81 -5.63 24.34
C PRO A 22 -4.59 -6.23 25.04
N PRO A 23 -4.71 -6.75 26.28
CA PRO A 23 -3.57 -7.18 27.07
C PRO A 23 -2.68 -8.14 26.28
N GLY A 24 -1.37 -7.91 26.27
CA GLY A 24 -0.38 -8.78 25.64
C GLY A 24 -0.32 -8.68 24.11
N MET A 25 -0.89 -7.64 23.47
CA MET A 25 -0.84 -7.50 22.01
C MET A 25 0.45 -6.80 21.54
N TYR A 26 0.96 -5.89 22.34
CA TYR A 26 2.21 -5.17 22.07
C TYR A 26 2.88 -4.72 23.36
N GLU A 27 4.17 -4.44 23.29
CA GLU A 27 4.97 -3.78 24.32
C GLU A 27 5.36 -2.39 23.82
N LEU A 28 5.29 -1.40 24.71
CA LEU A 28 5.69 -0.02 24.41
C LEU A 28 7.11 0.23 24.85
N GLU A 29 7.88 0.91 24.01
CA GLU A 29 9.19 1.41 24.36
C GLU A 29 9.11 2.78 25.04
N PHE A 30 10.02 3.03 25.96
CA PHE A 30 10.14 4.27 26.71
C PHE A 30 11.56 4.85 26.62
N PRO A 31 11.70 6.20 26.57
CA PRO A 31 10.65 7.21 26.58
C PRO A 31 9.82 7.27 25.28
N ALA A 32 8.58 7.76 25.35
CA ALA A 32 7.76 7.94 24.16
C ALA A 32 8.40 8.96 23.20
N PRO A 33 8.37 8.70 21.87
CA PRO A 33 8.98 9.58 20.90
C PRO A 33 8.25 10.94 20.82
N GLN A 34 9.00 11.98 20.43
CA GLN A 34 8.43 13.31 20.18
C GLN A 34 7.80 13.34 18.77
N LEU A 35 6.47 13.45 18.69
CA LEU A 35 5.70 13.39 17.44
C LEU A 35 5.04 14.72 17.06
N SER A 36 5.45 15.83 17.69
CA SER A 36 4.90 17.15 17.37
C SER A 36 5.27 17.57 15.95
N THR A 37 4.26 17.82 15.10
CA THR A 37 4.42 18.38 13.76
C THR A 37 4.40 19.90 13.81
N ALA A 38 5.09 20.56 12.87
CA ALA A 38 5.16 22.03 12.82
C ALA A 38 3.78 22.69 12.67
N ASP A 39 2.85 22.03 12.01
CA ASP A 39 1.47 22.48 11.79
C ASP A 39 0.49 22.10 12.91
N GLY A 40 0.96 21.39 13.93
CA GLY A 40 0.17 20.93 15.07
C GLY A 40 -0.93 19.90 14.75
N ARG A 41 -0.97 19.36 13.52
CA ARG A 41 -2.01 18.40 13.09
C ARG A 41 -1.73 16.95 13.50
N GLY A 42 -0.56 16.66 14.03
CA GLY A 42 -0.11 15.33 14.39
C GLY A 42 0.51 14.55 13.21
N PRO A 43 1.19 13.42 13.51
CA PRO A 43 1.89 12.62 12.51
C PRO A 43 0.91 11.86 11.60
N VAL A 44 1.42 11.37 10.45
CA VAL A 44 0.75 10.32 9.68
C VAL A 44 1.26 8.96 10.13
N LEU A 45 0.42 7.92 9.99
CA LEU A 45 0.78 6.52 10.17
C LEU A 45 0.84 5.87 8.80
N VAL A 46 2.03 5.42 8.39
CA VAL A 46 2.20 4.56 7.22
C VAL A 46 2.19 3.11 7.69
N HIS A 47 1.35 2.25 7.11
CA HIS A 47 1.43 0.82 7.36
C HIS A 47 1.90 0.07 6.12
N ALA A 48 2.92 -0.75 6.32
CA ALA A 48 3.63 -1.54 5.33
C ALA A 48 3.72 -2.99 5.84
N LEU A 49 2.60 -3.71 5.77
CA LEU A 49 2.47 -5.07 6.26
C LEU A 49 2.77 -6.06 5.14
N GLU A 50 3.79 -6.89 5.34
CA GLU A 50 4.21 -7.95 4.40
C GLU A 50 3.22 -9.12 4.47
N GLY A 51 2.18 -9.08 3.65
CA GLY A 51 1.05 -9.99 3.74
C GLY A 51 0.93 -10.98 2.58
N PHE A 52 -0.31 -11.34 2.33
CA PHE A 52 -0.74 -12.26 1.28
C PHE A 52 -0.24 -11.87 -0.11
N SER A 53 -0.13 -10.58 -0.40
CA SER A 53 0.40 -10.08 -1.67
C SER A 53 1.43 -8.99 -1.39
N ASP A 54 2.71 -9.33 -1.49
CA ASP A 54 3.81 -8.37 -1.62
C ASP A 54 4.51 -8.59 -2.97
N ALA A 55 3.77 -8.33 -4.06
CA ALA A 55 4.27 -8.49 -5.40
C ALA A 55 5.47 -7.58 -5.64
N GLY A 56 6.55 -8.16 -6.19
CA GLY A 56 7.80 -7.44 -6.37
C GLY A 56 8.50 -7.07 -5.07
N HIS A 57 8.05 -7.63 -3.94
CA HIS A 57 8.50 -7.30 -2.58
C HIS A 57 8.46 -5.79 -2.30
N ALA A 58 7.53 -5.06 -2.94
CA ALA A 58 7.55 -3.61 -2.96
C ALA A 58 7.23 -3.00 -1.58
N ILE A 59 6.35 -3.65 -0.79
CA ILE A 59 6.03 -3.20 0.59
C ILE A 59 7.25 -3.38 1.48
N ARG A 60 7.89 -4.56 1.45
CA ARG A 60 9.11 -4.85 2.19
C ARG A 60 10.25 -3.91 1.81
N LEU A 61 10.47 -3.68 0.52
CA LEU A 61 11.50 -2.77 0.02
C LEU A 61 11.25 -1.33 0.50
N ALA A 62 10.00 -0.85 0.44
CA ALA A 62 9.62 0.48 0.90
C ALA A 62 9.88 0.64 2.41
N ALA A 63 9.43 -0.30 3.25
CA ALA A 63 9.65 -0.26 4.69
C ALA A 63 11.13 -0.34 5.06
N THR A 64 11.88 -1.25 4.43
CA THR A 64 13.33 -1.42 4.64
C THR A 64 14.08 -0.15 4.25
N HIS A 65 13.73 0.45 3.11
CA HIS A 65 14.34 1.70 2.66
C HIS A 65 14.11 2.84 3.66
N LEU A 66 12.88 3.05 4.13
CA LEU A 66 12.57 4.10 5.10
C LEU A 66 13.36 3.91 6.41
N LYS A 67 13.40 2.68 6.95
CA LYS A 67 14.16 2.37 8.19
C LYS A 67 15.68 2.54 8.00
N ALA A 68 16.20 2.31 6.80
CA ALA A 68 17.63 2.45 6.52
C ALA A 68 18.07 3.88 6.20
N ALA A 69 17.20 4.68 5.58
CA ALA A 69 17.53 6.01 5.08
C ALA A 69 17.20 7.14 6.08
N LEU A 70 16.37 6.88 7.08
CA LEU A 70 15.88 7.88 8.04
C LEU A 70 16.22 7.48 9.48
N ASP A 71 16.31 8.48 10.35
CA ASP A 71 16.38 8.23 11.80
C ASP A 71 15.10 7.52 12.24
N SER A 72 15.25 6.35 12.86
CA SER A 72 14.17 5.45 13.25
C SER A 72 14.26 5.10 14.73
N GLU A 73 13.19 5.30 15.46
CA GLU A 73 13.05 5.01 16.88
C GLU A 73 11.89 4.02 17.09
N LEU A 74 12.15 2.91 17.78
CA LEU A 74 11.11 1.92 18.09
C LEU A 74 10.10 2.50 19.08
N VAL A 75 8.81 2.36 18.77
CA VAL A 75 7.69 2.83 19.60
C VAL A 75 6.96 1.68 20.26
N ALA A 76 6.71 0.61 19.48
CA ALA A 76 6.05 -0.58 20.00
C ALA A 76 6.44 -1.83 19.21
N SER A 77 6.59 -2.95 19.92
CA SER A 77 6.79 -4.28 19.35
C SER A 77 5.54 -5.12 19.56
N PHE A 78 5.02 -5.75 18.52
CA PHE A 78 3.83 -6.61 18.60
C PHE A 78 4.21 -8.04 18.97
N ALA A 79 3.31 -8.71 19.69
CA ALA A 79 3.47 -10.09 20.14
C ALA A 79 3.33 -11.09 18.97
N ILE A 80 4.42 -11.29 18.24
CA ILE A 80 4.47 -12.11 17.02
C ILE A 80 3.97 -13.53 17.24
N ASP A 81 4.34 -14.17 18.35
CA ASP A 81 3.92 -15.53 18.69
C ASP A 81 2.40 -15.70 18.80
N GLU A 82 1.68 -14.61 19.02
CA GLU A 82 0.22 -14.60 19.09
C GLU A 82 -0.45 -14.27 17.75
N LEU A 83 0.31 -13.70 16.81
CA LEU A 83 -0.19 -13.12 15.57
C LEU A 83 0.13 -13.96 14.34
N LEU A 84 1.25 -14.73 14.36
CA LEU A 84 1.67 -15.53 13.21
C LEU A 84 1.32 -17.01 13.36
N ASP A 85 0.98 -17.64 12.26
CA ASP A 85 0.94 -19.11 12.14
C ASP A 85 2.29 -19.61 11.58
N TYR A 86 3.21 -19.96 12.47
CA TYR A 86 4.50 -20.54 12.11
C TYR A 86 4.42 -21.82 11.27
N ARG A 87 3.26 -22.42 11.13
CA ARG A 87 3.05 -23.60 10.27
C ARG A 87 2.85 -23.19 8.81
N SER A 88 2.29 -22.02 8.57
CA SER A 88 2.12 -21.44 7.23
C SER A 88 3.32 -20.63 6.78
N ARG A 89 3.96 -19.92 7.71
CA ARG A 89 5.13 -19.06 7.46
C ARG A 89 6.26 -19.44 8.41
N ARG A 90 7.10 -20.38 7.97
CA ARG A 90 8.24 -20.83 8.79
C ARG A 90 9.42 -19.87 8.66
N PRO A 91 9.85 -19.23 9.77
CA PRO A 91 11.10 -18.45 9.76
C PRO A 91 12.28 -19.31 9.36
N LEU A 92 13.23 -18.72 8.66
CA LEU A 92 14.43 -19.42 8.25
C LEU A 92 15.42 -19.53 9.40
N MET A 93 16.09 -20.68 9.48
CA MET A 93 17.18 -20.92 10.41
C MET A 93 18.39 -21.42 9.64
N THR A 94 19.57 -20.94 9.98
CA THR A 94 20.84 -21.40 9.41
C THR A 94 21.41 -22.49 10.27
N PHE A 95 21.57 -23.69 9.71
CA PHE A 95 22.30 -24.81 10.34
C PHE A 95 23.71 -24.87 9.76
N LYS A 96 24.74 -24.80 10.62
CA LYS A 96 26.14 -24.85 10.21
C LYS A 96 26.86 -25.98 10.95
N THR A 97 27.32 -26.96 10.19
CA THR A 97 28.05 -28.14 10.66
C THR A 97 27.23 -28.99 11.63
N ASP A 98 27.02 -28.58 12.87
CA ASP A 98 26.43 -29.33 13.97
C ASP A 98 25.48 -28.53 14.88
N HIS A 99 25.26 -27.24 14.57
CA HIS A 99 24.41 -26.37 15.38
C HIS A 99 23.73 -25.27 14.54
N PHE A 100 22.65 -24.69 15.07
CA PHE A 100 22.01 -23.53 14.49
C PHE A 100 22.77 -22.25 14.85
N THR A 101 23.02 -21.39 13.84
CA THR A 101 23.83 -20.17 13.96
C THR A 101 23.03 -18.89 13.76
N ASN A 102 21.87 -18.99 13.12
CA ASN A 102 21.00 -17.84 12.87
C ASN A 102 19.54 -18.25 12.88
N TYR A 103 18.69 -17.32 13.25
CA TYR A 103 17.24 -17.40 13.20
C TYR A 103 16.71 -16.07 12.65
N ASP A 104 15.98 -16.12 11.55
CA ASP A 104 15.29 -14.96 11.00
C ASP A 104 14.04 -14.70 11.85
N ASP A 105 14.21 -13.86 12.89
CA ASP A 105 13.16 -13.55 13.85
C ASP A 105 12.07 -12.71 13.17
N PRO A 106 10.82 -13.22 13.09
CA PRO A 106 9.73 -12.44 12.51
C PRO A 106 9.46 -11.19 13.33
N GLU A 107 9.29 -10.07 12.66
CA GLU A 107 9.10 -8.76 13.29
C GLU A 107 7.80 -8.13 12.83
N LEU A 108 7.10 -7.48 13.76
CA LEU A 108 6.01 -6.54 13.51
C LEU A 108 6.12 -5.43 14.55
N SER A 109 6.45 -4.22 14.08
CA SER A 109 6.81 -3.12 14.96
C SER A 109 6.28 -1.79 14.44
N LEU A 110 6.05 -0.86 15.39
CA LEU A 110 5.75 0.53 15.12
C LEU A 110 6.98 1.37 15.42
N HIS A 111 7.41 2.14 14.44
CA HIS A 111 8.54 3.05 14.55
C HIS A 111 8.10 4.50 14.37
N ALA A 112 8.77 5.42 15.06
CA ALA A 112 8.75 6.83 14.76
C ALA A 112 9.95 7.16 13.87
N LEU A 113 9.68 7.77 12.72
CA LEU A 113 10.69 8.21 11.78
C LEU A 113 10.63 9.72 11.60
N ARG A 114 11.73 10.31 11.14
CA ARG A 114 11.77 11.72 10.73
C ARG A 114 12.18 11.80 9.26
N ASP A 115 11.38 12.56 8.50
CA ASP A 115 11.70 12.82 7.10
C ASP A 115 12.94 13.71 6.93
N SER A 116 13.35 14.02 5.71
CA SER A 116 14.57 14.78 5.41
C SER A 116 14.60 16.20 5.98
N VAL A 117 13.45 16.76 6.38
CA VAL A 117 13.34 18.09 7.00
C VAL A 117 12.96 18.01 8.49
N GLY A 118 12.91 16.80 9.06
CA GLY A 118 12.67 16.56 10.48
C GLY A 118 11.19 16.40 10.86
N THR A 119 10.26 16.30 9.90
CA THR A 119 8.83 16.05 10.15
C THR A 119 8.64 14.63 10.66
N PRO A 120 8.07 14.43 11.88
CA PRO A 120 7.86 13.10 12.40
C PRO A 120 6.67 12.40 11.73
N PHE A 121 6.82 11.10 11.49
CA PHE A 121 5.73 10.21 11.06
C PHE A 121 5.92 8.82 11.67
N LEU A 122 4.90 7.99 11.61
CA LEU A 122 4.92 6.64 12.14
C LEU A 122 4.94 5.62 11.01
N LEU A 123 5.71 4.54 11.19
CA LEU A 123 5.78 3.40 10.30
C LEU A 123 5.43 2.13 11.07
N LEU A 124 4.31 1.50 10.74
CA LEU A 124 3.96 0.15 11.17
C LEU A 124 4.43 -0.82 10.08
N ALA A 125 5.45 -1.61 10.37
CA ALA A 125 6.07 -2.48 9.38
C ALA A 125 6.40 -3.86 9.94
N GLY A 126 6.45 -4.85 9.06
CA GLY A 126 6.77 -6.23 9.36
C GLY A 126 5.71 -7.19 8.82
N MET A 127 5.72 -8.41 9.33
CA MET A 127 4.84 -9.46 8.84
C MET A 127 3.38 -9.18 9.16
N GLU A 128 2.51 -9.32 8.16
CA GLU A 128 1.07 -9.22 8.36
C GLU A 128 0.58 -10.33 9.30
N PRO A 129 -0.26 -10.03 10.31
CA PRO A 129 -0.87 -11.04 11.18
C PRO A 129 -1.67 -12.09 10.40
N ASP A 130 -1.47 -13.37 10.74
CA ASP A 130 -2.33 -14.49 10.31
C ASP A 130 -3.55 -14.65 11.21
N LEU A 131 -3.41 -14.26 12.48
CA LEU A 131 -4.36 -14.51 13.56
C LEU A 131 -4.78 -13.23 14.28
N LYS A 132 -5.92 -13.29 14.96
CA LYS A 132 -6.39 -12.23 15.89
C LYS A 132 -6.53 -10.83 15.24
N TRP A 133 -6.90 -10.76 14.00
CA TRP A 133 -6.97 -9.52 13.23
C TRP A 133 -7.74 -8.40 13.93
N GLU A 134 -8.95 -8.68 14.47
CA GLU A 134 -9.74 -7.64 15.15
C GLU A 134 -9.04 -7.09 16.41
N ARG A 135 -8.30 -7.94 17.14
CA ARG A 135 -7.53 -7.49 18.31
C ARG A 135 -6.33 -6.67 17.91
N PHE A 136 -5.63 -7.10 16.86
CA PHE A 136 -4.51 -6.36 16.27
C PHE A 136 -4.94 -4.97 15.78
N VAL A 137 -5.99 -4.91 14.97
CA VAL A 137 -6.54 -3.66 14.44
C VAL A 137 -6.99 -2.72 15.56
N THR A 138 -7.64 -3.26 16.61
CA THR A 138 -8.01 -2.48 17.79
C THR A 138 -6.78 -1.92 18.50
N ALA A 139 -5.70 -2.69 18.62
CA ALA A 139 -4.46 -2.25 19.24
C ALA A 139 -3.80 -1.13 18.44
N VAL A 140 -3.71 -1.27 17.11
CA VAL A 140 -3.15 -0.23 16.22
C VAL A 140 -3.99 1.05 16.28
N ARG A 141 -5.32 0.95 16.25
CA ARG A 141 -6.21 2.10 16.36
C ARG A 141 -5.99 2.87 17.66
N LEU A 142 -5.97 2.17 18.80
CA LEU A 142 -5.75 2.80 20.10
C LEU A 142 -4.36 3.46 20.19
N LEU A 143 -3.33 2.85 19.59
CA LEU A 143 -2.02 3.47 19.47
C LEU A 143 -2.05 4.73 18.60
N ALA A 144 -2.72 4.68 17.46
CA ALA A 144 -2.87 5.81 16.56
C ALA A 144 -3.60 7.00 17.24
N GLU A 145 -4.69 6.72 17.96
CA GLU A 145 -5.43 7.72 18.73
C GLU A 145 -4.54 8.35 19.81
N ARG A 146 -3.83 7.53 20.58
CA ARG A 146 -2.93 7.99 21.64
C ARG A 146 -1.78 8.83 21.11
N LEU A 147 -1.23 8.47 19.96
CA LEU A 147 -0.11 9.17 19.33
C LEU A 147 -0.56 10.36 18.47
N GLY A 148 -1.85 10.67 18.45
CA GLY A 148 -2.41 11.82 17.72
C GLY A 148 -2.29 11.70 16.21
N VAL A 149 -2.37 10.48 15.67
CA VAL A 149 -2.30 10.23 14.21
C VAL A 149 -3.44 10.94 13.51
N ARG A 150 -3.11 11.81 12.55
CA ARG A 150 -4.09 12.57 11.76
C ARG A 150 -4.60 11.82 10.52
N ARG A 151 -3.79 10.90 9.97
CA ARG A 151 -4.09 10.14 8.76
C ARG A 151 -3.35 8.82 8.77
N THR A 152 -4.02 7.77 8.29
CA THR A 152 -3.43 6.45 8.04
C THR A 152 -3.23 6.27 6.54
N ILE A 153 -2.02 5.85 6.12
CA ILE A 153 -1.64 5.63 4.73
C ILE A 153 -1.26 4.16 4.57
N GLY A 154 -2.02 3.42 3.75
CA GLY A 154 -1.79 2.01 3.50
C GLY A 154 -0.98 1.75 2.23
N LEU A 155 -0.06 0.79 2.30
CA LEU A 155 0.69 0.29 1.15
C LEU A 155 0.17 -1.09 0.75
N GLY A 156 -0.13 -1.23 -0.54
CA GLY A 156 -0.59 -2.47 -1.15
C GLY A 156 0.12 -2.76 -2.47
N THR A 157 0.09 -4.02 -2.88
CA THR A 157 0.59 -4.46 -4.18
C THR A 157 -0.39 -5.41 -4.83
N VAL A 158 -0.46 -5.42 -6.15
CA VAL A 158 -1.25 -6.41 -6.90
C VAL A 158 -0.52 -6.82 -8.19
N PRO A 159 -0.40 -8.12 -8.46
CA PRO A 159 0.08 -8.59 -9.74
C PRO A 159 -0.91 -8.22 -10.86
N MET A 160 -0.42 -7.57 -11.91
CA MET A 160 -1.25 -7.15 -13.04
C MET A 160 -0.63 -7.54 -14.38
N ALA A 161 -1.45 -7.60 -15.41
CA ALA A 161 -1.02 -7.80 -16.81
C ALA A 161 -0.53 -6.46 -17.39
N VAL A 162 0.49 -5.88 -16.77
CA VAL A 162 1.15 -4.65 -17.18
C VAL A 162 2.63 -4.92 -17.53
N PRO A 163 3.24 -4.16 -18.45
CA PRO A 163 4.64 -4.30 -18.75
C PRO A 163 5.50 -3.41 -17.84
N HIS A 164 6.76 -3.79 -17.58
CA HIS A 164 7.72 -2.97 -16.84
C HIS A 164 8.25 -1.78 -17.65
N THR A 165 8.04 -1.79 -18.97
CA THR A 165 8.49 -0.77 -19.93
C THR A 165 7.55 0.44 -20.05
N ARG A 166 6.47 0.47 -19.29
CA ARG A 166 5.50 1.59 -19.23
C ARG A 166 5.45 2.18 -17.83
N PRO A 167 4.93 3.42 -17.69
CA PRO A 167 4.76 4.06 -16.38
C PRO A 167 4.00 3.16 -15.41
N ILE A 168 4.48 3.12 -14.16
CA ILE A 168 3.83 2.34 -13.10
C ILE A 168 2.51 3.00 -12.76
N THR A 169 1.44 2.19 -12.75
CA THR A 169 0.10 2.62 -12.34
C THR A 169 -0.19 2.17 -10.91
N LEU A 170 -1.08 2.91 -10.25
CA LEU A 170 -1.57 2.60 -8.90
C LEU A 170 -3.10 2.72 -8.87
N THR A 171 -3.70 1.92 -7.98
CA THR A 171 -5.06 2.13 -7.51
C THR A 171 -5.00 2.84 -6.15
N ALA A 172 -5.78 3.90 -6.00
CA ALA A 172 -5.96 4.59 -4.73
C ALA A 172 -7.37 4.39 -4.20
N HIS A 173 -7.52 4.34 -2.88
CA HIS A 173 -8.81 4.34 -2.20
C HIS A 173 -8.74 5.17 -0.92
N SER A 174 -9.85 5.77 -0.51
CA SER A 174 -9.92 6.61 0.68
C SER A 174 -11.36 6.77 1.14
N ASN A 175 -11.55 7.08 2.44
CA ASN A 175 -12.81 7.61 2.95
C ASN A 175 -12.92 9.15 2.82
N ASN A 176 -11.92 9.80 2.22
CA ASN A 176 -11.92 11.21 1.85
C ASN A 176 -11.55 11.34 0.36
N GLU A 177 -12.53 11.64 -0.47
CA GLU A 177 -12.39 11.70 -1.94
C GLU A 177 -11.36 12.74 -2.41
N GLU A 178 -11.14 13.81 -1.65
CA GLU A 178 -10.14 14.84 -1.99
C GLU A 178 -8.71 14.29 -2.06
N LEU A 179 -8.41 13.24 -1.27
CA LEU A 179 -7.08 12.62 -1.23
C LEU A 179 -6.74 11.78 -2.46
N ILE A 180 -7.76 11.38 -3.20
CA ILE A 180 -7.65 10.51 -4.38
C ILE A 180 -8.23 11.15 -5.64
N ALA A 181 -8.46 12.47 -5.63
CA ALA A 181 -9.06 13.19 -6.75
C ALA A 181 -8.26 13.07 -8.06
N ASP A 182 -6.94 12.85 -7.99
CA ASP A 182 -6.07 12.62 -9.15
C ASP A 182 -6.14 11.18 -9.69
N PHE A 183 -6.82 10.26 -8.98
CA PHE A 183 -6.93 8.85 -9.35
C PHE A 183 -8.32 8.56 -9.91
N GLN A 184 -8.37 7.99 -11.11
CA GLN A 184 -9.64 7.57 -11.69
C GLN A 184 -9.93 6.12 -11.31
N PRO A 185 -11.14 5.81 -10.80
CA PRO A 185 -11.53 4.43 -10.54
C PRO A 185 -11.66 3.68 -11.89
N TRP A 186 -10.98 2.56 -11.99
CA TRP A 186 -11.02 1.70 -13.18
C TRP A 186 -11.94 0.49 -13.01
N ILE A 187 -12.40 0.24 -11.78
CA ILE A 187 -13.37 -0.80 -11.42
C ILE A 187 -14.44 -0.17 -10.53
N SER A 188 -15.72 -0.50 -10.79
CA SER A 188 -16.84 -0.02 -9.99
C SER A 188 -17.03 -0.83 -8.70
N GLU A 189 -16.91 -2.15 -8.78
CA GLU A 189 -17.06 -3.07 -7.66
C GLU A 189 -16.27 -4.35 -7.92
N ILE A 190 -15.53 -4.82 -6.92
CA ILE A 190 -14.78 -6.08 -6.95
C ILE A 190 -14.73 -6.69 -5.56
N GLN A 191 -14.81 -8.03 -5.47
CA GLN A 191 -14.54 -8.77 -4.25
C GLN A 191 -13.09 -9.23 -4.26
N VAL A 192 -12.36 -8.89 -3.20
CA VAL A 192 -10.96 -9.28 -3.00
C VAL A 192 -10.82 -10.12 -1.73
N PRO A 193 -9.83 -11.02 -1.64
CA PRO A 193 -9.50 -11.65 -0.38
C PRO A 193 -9.18 -10.60 0.68
N GLY A 194 -9.74 -10.75 1.87
CA GLY A 194 -9.44 -9.85 2.98
C GLY A 194 -8.02 -10.07 3.50
N SER A 195 -7.43 -9.00 4.05
CA SER A 195 -6.13 -8.99 4.72
C SER A 195 -6.23 -8.23 6.04
N ALA A 196 -5.27 -8.40 6.94
CA ALA A 196 -5.22 -7.61 8.16
C ALA A 196 -4.97 -6.13 7.86
N SER A 197 -4.22 -5.84 6.79
CA SER A 197 -3.99 -4.50 6.25
C SER A 197 -5.32 -3.83 5.83
N ASN A 198 -6.09 -4.49 4.96
CA ASN A 198 -7.38 -3.96 4.50
C ASN A 198 -8.40 -3.83 5.63
N LEU A 199 -8.40 -4.79 6.59
CA LEU A 199 -9.25 -4.71 7.76
C LEU A 199 -8.87 -3.53 8.66
N LEU A 200 -7.57 -3.23 8.81
CA LEU A 200 -7.09 -2.06 9.55
C LEU A 200 -7.68 -0.79 8.96
N GLU A 201 -7.51 -0.57 7.66
CA GLU A 201 -8.03 0.60 6.97
C GLU A 201 -9.56 0.71 7.11
N TYR A 202 -10.27 -0.38 6.88
CA TYR A 202 -11.72 -0.42 7.00
C TYR A 202 -12.20 -0.05 8.41
N ARG A 203 -11.57 -0.61 9.46
CA ARG A 203 -11.95 -0.30 10.86
C ARG A 203 -11.54 1.12 11.27
N MET A 204 -10.36 1.60 10.84
CA MET A 204 -9.94 2.99 11.07
C MET A 204 -10.97 3.97 10.49
N ALA A 205 -11.39 3.75 9.24
CA ALA A 205 -12.42 4.57 8.58
C ALA A 205 -13.77 4.52 9.33
N GLN A 206 -14.21 3.34 9.79
CA GLN A 206 -15.44 3.19 10.59
C GLN A 206 -15.41 3.97 11.91
N HIS A 207 -14.22 4.20 12.47
CA HIS A 207 -14.04 4.98 13.71
C HIS A 207 -13.74 6.46 13.44
N GLY A 208 -13.90 6.91 12.20
CA GLY A 208 -13.78 8.33 11.83
C GLY A 208 -12.34 8.79 11.58
N HIS A 209 -11.37 7.88 11.50
CA HIS A 209 -10.01 8.24 11.09
C HIS A 209 -9.94 8.47 9.59
N GLU A 210 -9.12 9.42 9.16
CA GLU A 210 -8.83 9.63 7.75
C GLU A 210 -7.87 8.55 7.26
N VAL A 211 -8.28 7.84 6.20
CA VAL A 211 -7.55 6.70 5.63
C VAL A 211 -7.37 6.90 4.13
N VAL A 212 -6.18 6.63 3.65
CA VAL A 212 -5.89 6.49 2.22
C VAL A 212 -4.99 5.29 1.99
N GLY A 213 -5.28 4.49 0.98
CA GLY A 213 -4.44 3.36 0.60
C GLY A 213 -4.03 3.46 -0.87
N PHE A 214 -2.80 3.03 -1.15
CA PHE A 214 -2.21 2.98 -2.49
C PHE A 214 -1.77 1.56 -2.80
N THR A 215 -2.30 0.99 -3.88
CA THR A 215 -1.95 -0.34 -4.36
C THR A 215 -1.22 -0.22 -5.69
N VAL A 216 0.06 -0.54 -5.72
CA VAL A 216 0.87 -0.50 -6.93
C VAL A 216 0.64 -1.73 -7.79
N HIS A 217 0.54 -1.52 -9.10
CA HIS A 217 0.39 -2.59 -10.08
C HIS A 217 1.77 -3.11 -10.50
N VAL A 218 2.06 -4.35 -10.13
CA VAL A 218 3.34 -5.00 -10.43
C VAL A 218 3.16 -5.96 -11.59
N PRO A 219 4.06 -5.94 -12.61
CA PRO A 219 4.02 -6.94 -13.67
C PRO A 219 4.00 -8.35 -13.10
N HIS A 220 3.07 -9.20 -13.54
CA HIS A 220 2.87 -10.54 -12.99
C HIS A 220 4.11 -11.43 -13.05
N TYR A 221 4.99 -11.20 -14.05
CA TYR A 221 6.25 -11.93 -14.21
C TYR A 221 7.38 -11.44 -13.28
N LEU A 222 7.19 -10.31 -12.55
CA LEU A 222 8.11 -9.77 -11.55
C LEU A 222 7.65 -9.98 -10.10
N THR A 223 6.57 -10.72 -9.90
CA THR A 223 5.93 -10.89 -8.58
C THR A 223 6.88 -11.42 -7.51
N GLN A 224 7.83 -12.30 -7.89
CA GLN A 224 8.77 -12.95 -6.98
C GLN A 224 10.19 -12.34 -7.05
N THR A 225 10.35 -11.22 -7.72
CA THR A 225 11.64 -10.54 -7.89
C THR A 225 11.56 -9.17 -7.22
N ASP A 226 12.62 -8.75 -6.54
CA ASP A 226 12.70 -7.40 -6.00
C ASP A 226 12.48 -6.38 -7.13
N TYR A 227 11.46 -5.53 -6.96
CA TYR A 227 11.08 -4.52 -7.94
C TYR A 227 11.06 -3.12 -7.30
N PRO A 228 12.25 -2.48 -7.11
CA PRO A 228 12.38 -1.20 -6.42
C PRO A 228 11.57 -0.06 -7.02
N ALA A 229 11.30 -0.10 -8.32
CA ALA A 229 10.47 0.90 -8.99
C ALA A 229 9.03 0.95 -8.42
N ALA A 230 8.47 -0.21 -8.05
CA ALA A 230 7.16 -0.27 -7.39
C ALA A 230 7.21 0.30 -5.96
N ALA A 231 8.27 0.01 -5.21
CA ALA A 231 8.48 0.59 -3.87
C ALA A 231 8.64 2.12 -3.94
N GLN A 232 9.39 2.61 -4.93
CA GLN A 232 9.54 4.05 -5.17
C GLN A 232 8.19 4.70 -5.46
N ALA A 233 7.38 4.12 -6.36
CA ALA A 233 6.07 4.65 -6.71
C ALA A 233 5.12 4.71 -5.50
N LEU A 234 5.16 3.73 -4.60
CA LEU A 234 4.41 3.75 -3.33
C LEU A 234 4.87 4.90 -2.43
N LEU A 235 6.19 5.05 -2.22
CA LEU A 235 6.75 6.08 -1.35
C LEU A 235 6.55 7.50 -1.91
N GLU A 236 6.48 7.69 -3.21
CA GLU A 236 6.09 8.95 -3.82
C GLU A 236 4.65 9.34 -3.43
N GLN A 237 3.73 8.37 -3.38
CA GLN A 237 2.36 8.63 -2.91
C GLN A 237 2.31 8.89 -1.39
N VAL A 238 3.12 8.18 -0.59
CA VAL A 238 3.29 8.45 0.84
C VAL A 238 3.77 9.88 1.06
N ALA A 239 4.82 10.31 0.33
CA ALA A 239 5.38 11.65 0.41
C ALA A 239 4.31 12.71 0.10
N LYS A 240 3.57 12.54 -1.01
CA LYS A 240 2.50 13.44 -1.44
C LYS A 240 1.37 13.49 -0.42
N SER A 241 0.81 12.33 -0.05
CA SER A 241 -0.34 12.22 0.85
C SER A 241 -0.01 12.59 2.29
N GLY A 242 1.20 12.25 2.76
CA GLY A 242 1.71 12.57 4.09
C GLY A 242 2.24 14.00 4.24
N SER A 243 2.48 14.72 3.13
CA SER A 243 3.24 15.97 3.10
C SER A 243 4.63 15.77 3.73
N LEU A 244 5.37 14.73 3.28
CA LEU A 244 6.66 14.32 3.77
C LEU A 244 7.74 14.52 2.69
N GLU A 245 8.97 14.81 3.11
CA GLU A 245 10.14 14.85 2.24
C GLU A 245 10.96 13.57 2.41
N LEU A 246 10.70 12.55 1.58
CA LEU A 246 11.35 11.25 1.66
C LEU A 246 12.59 11.17 0.74
N PRO A 247 13.72 10.59 1.20
CA PRO A 247 14.94 10.45 0.41
C PRO A 247 14.83 9.23 -0.54
N LEU A 248 14.36 9.43 -1.78
CA LEU A 248 14.08 8.33 -2.73
C LEU A 248 15.23 8.01 -3.69
N SER A 249 16.35 8.72 -3.65
CA SER A 249 17.45 8.56 -4.62
C SER A 249 18.01 7.14 -4.71
N ALA A 250 18.24 6.50 -3.57
CA ALA A 250 18.75 5.12 -3.53
C ALA A 250 17.77 4.10 -4.13
N LEU A 251 16.46 4.31 -3.97
CA LEU A 251 15.46 3.48 -4.65
C LEU A 251 15.44 3.73 -6.16
N SER A 252 15.60 4.98 -6.59
CA SER A 252 15.68 5.32 -8.01
C SER A 252 16.90 4.67 -8.68
N GLU A 253 18.06 4.68 -8.01
CA GLU A 253 19.27 4.01 -8.50
C GLU A 253 19.07 2.49 -8.58
N ALA A 254 18.51 1.88 -7.53
CA ALA A 254 18.19 0.45 -7.52
C ALA A 254 17.15 0.08 -8.59
N ALA A 255 16.15 0.93 -8.82
CA ALA A 255 15.14 0.74 -9.86
C ALA A 255 15.76 0.76 -11.25
N ALA A 256 16.69 1.68 -11.51
CA ALA A 256 17.40 1.76 -12.79
C ALA A 256 18.29 0.53 -13.02
N GLU A 257 19.02 0.07 -11.98
CA GLU A 257 19.87 -1.13 -12.06
C GLU A 257 19.05 -2.40 -12.34
N ILE A 258 17.96 -2.60 -11.59
CA ILE A 258 17.10 -3.78 -11.77
C ILE A 258 16.36 -3.71 -13.11
N GLY A 259 15.89 -2.52 -13.52
CA GLY A 259 15.27 -2.32 -14.83
C GLY A 259 16.19 -2.74 -15.97
N ALA A 260 17.46 -2.31 -15.94
CA ALA A 260 18.44 -2.71 -16.95
C ALA A 260 18.66 -4.25 -17.00
N LYS A 261 18.68 -4.93 -15.84
CA LYS A 261 18.78 -6.39 -15.77
C LYS A 261 17.55 -7.10 -16.36
N ILE A 262 16.35 -6.54 -16.10
CA ILE A 262 15.10 -7.07 -16.66
C ILE A 262 15.13 -6.91 -18.19
N ASP A 263 15.51 -5.74 -18.69
CA ASP A 263 15.62 -5.47 -20.13
C ASP A 263 16.61 -6.42 -20.82
N GLU A 264 17.75 -6.71 -20.19
CA GLU A 264 18.72 -7.68 -20.70
C GLU A 264 18.12 -9.09 -20.79
N GLN A 265 17.38 -9.52 -19.76
CA GLN A 265 16.72 -10.83 -19.77
C GLN A 265 15.62 -10.93 -20.83
N VAL A 266 14.85 -9.86 -21.03
CA VAL A 266 13.83 -9.78 -22.09
C VAL A 266 14.48 -9.88 -23.46
N GLN A 267 15.59 -9.16 -23.71
CA GLN A 267 16.30 -9.20 -24.97
C GLN A 267 16.96 -10.56 -25.25
N ALA A 268 17.33 -11.30 -24.22
CA ALA A 268 17.91 -12.63 -24.35
C ALA A 268 16.92 -13.72 -24.81
N SER A 269 15.59 -13.47 -24.74
CA SER A 269 14.54 -14.42 -25.10
C SER A 269 13.49 -13.81 -26.00
N ALA A 270 13.44 -14.24 -27.26
CA ALA A 270 12.42 -13.78 -28.21
C ALA A 270 10.98 -14.08 -27.75
N GLU A 271 10.77 -15.16 -27.01
CA GLU A 271 9.47 -15.54 -26.46
C GLU A 271 9.04 -14.54 -25.38
N VAL A 272 9.94 -14.22 -24.44
CA VAL A 272 9.68 -13.23 -23.38
C VAL A 272 9.44 -11.84 -23.99
N ALA A 273 10.24 -11.44 -24.98
CA ALA A 273 10.06 -10.16 -25.69
C ALA A 273 8.68 -10.06 -26.36
N GLN A 274 8.16 -11.15 -26.93
CA GLN A 274 6.81 -11.16 -27.51
C GLN A 274 5.70 -10.98 -26.46
N VAL A 275 5.86 -11.58 -25.28
CA VAL A 275 4.93 -11.41 -24.16
C VAL A 275 4.93 -9.96 -23.69
N VAL A 276 6.11 -9.37 -23.46
CA VAL A 276 6.22 -7.96 -23.06
C VAL A 276 5.59 -7.04 -24.11
N ALA A 277 5.88 -7.25 -25.40
CA ALA A 277 5.28 -6.46 -26.48
C ALA A 277 3.75 -6.61 -26.57
N ALA A 278 3.19 -7.77 -26.21
CA ALA A 278 1.74 -7.94 -26.12
C ALA A 278 1.13 -7.16 -24.94
N LEU A 279 1.80 -7.17 -23.78
CA LEU A 279 1.40 -6.39 -22.60
C LEU A 279 1.49 -4.88 -22.86
N GLU A 280 2.51 -4.42 -23.60
CA GLU A 280 2.64 -3.03 -24.00
C GLU A 280 1.44 -2.55 -24.83
N ARG A 281 1.07 -3.32 -25.85
CA ARG A 281 -0.10 -3.01 -26.69
C ARG A 281 -1.39 -2.98 -25.87
N GLN A 282 -1.56 -3.91 -24.93
CA GLN A 282 -2.72 -3.95 -24.06
C GLN A 282 -2.78 -2.73 -23.13
N TYR A 283 -1.63 -2.37 -22.54
CA TYR A 283 -1.50 -1.21 -21.67
C TYR A 283 -1.82 0.08 -22.43
N ASP A 284 -1.18 0.29 -23.60
CA ASP A 284 -1.35 1.49 -24.42
C ASP A 284 -2.83 1.64 -24.83
N ALA A 285 -3.48 0.55 -25.27
CA ALA A 285 -4.90 0.56 -25.61
C ALA A 285 -5.83 0.87 -24.41
N PHE A 286 -5.45 0.42 -23.19
CA PHE A 286 -6.21 0.72 -21.98
C PHE A 286 -6.09 2.20 -21.60
N ILE A 287 -4.90 2.79 -21.66
CA ILE A 287 -4.67 4.22 -21.37
C ILE A 287 -5.40 5.09 -22.38
N ASP A 288 -5.31 4.78 -23.68
CA ASP A 288 -6.04 5.50 -24.73
C ASP A 288 -7.56 5.47 -24.50
N ALA A 289 -8.12 4.33 -24.08
CA ALA A 289 -9.53 4.21 -23.78
C ALA A 289 -9.95 4.99 -22.53
N GLN A 290 -9.07 5.11 -21.54
CA GLN A 290 -9.32 5.87 -20.31
C GLN A 290 -9.27 7.38 -20.59
N GLU A 291 -8.31 7.86 -21.37
CA GLU A 291 -8.21 9.24 -21.80
C GLU A 291 -9.43 9.66 -22.62
N ASN A 292 -9.86 8.81 -23.55
CA ASN A 292 -11.04 9.07 -24.36
C ASN A 292 -12.34 9.13 -23.52
N ARG A 293 -12.48 8.30 -22.48
CA ARG A 293 -13.60 8.39 -21.54
C ARG A 293 -13.58 9.70 -20.75
N SER A 294 -12.42 10.15 -20.33
CA SER A 294 -12.25 11.43 -19.62
C SER A 294 -12.63 12.64 -20.50
N LEU A 295 -12.32 12.58 -21.79
CA LEU A 295 -12.69 13.64 -22.76
C LEU A 295 -14.19 13.64 -23.04
N LEU A 296 -14.84 12.46 -23.13
CA LEU A 296 -16.29 12.34 -23.32
C LEU A 296 -17.10 12.81 -22.10
N ALA A 297 -16.55 12.68 -20.89
CA ALA A 297 -17.19 13.17 -19.67
C ALA A 297 -17.13 14.70 -19.50
N ARG A 298 -16.38 15.42 -20.34
CA ARG A 298 -16.26 16.89 -20.33
C ARG A 298 -17.20 17.58 -21.33
N ASP A 299 -17.75 16.88 -22.30
CA ASP A 299 -18.75 17.41 -23.22
C ASP A 299 -20.16 17.12 -22.69
N GLU A 300 -20.94 18.16 -22.48
CA GLU A 300 -22.31 18.15 -21.93
C GLU A 300 -23.36 17.46 -22.84
N ASP A 301 -22.96 16.74 -23.88
CA ASP A 301 -23.83 15.98 -24.78
C ASP A 301 -23.70 14.45 -24.58
N LEU A 302 -24.09 13.96 -23.40
CA LEU A 302 -24.41 12.54 -23.25
C LEU A 302 -25.78 12.31 -23.94
N PRO A 303 -25.89 11.35 -24.91
CA PRO A 303 -27.19 11.03 -25.50
C PRO A 303 -28.18 10.65 -24.41
N SER A 304 -29.39 11.15 -24.48
CA SER A 304 -30.45 10.84 -23.53
C SER A 304 -30.72 9.33 -23.47
N GLY A 305 -31.22 8.83 -22.33
CA GLY A 305 -31.60 7.42 -22.21
C GLY A 305 -32.51 6.91 -23.33
N ASP A 306 -33.34 7.80 -23.90
CA ASP A 306 -34.24 7.51 -25.03
C ASP A 306 -33.48 7.40 -26.38
N GLU A 307 -32.40 8.17 -26.56
CA GLU A 307 -31.53 8.07 -27.75
C GLU A 307 -30.68 6.80 -27.72
N LEU A 308 -30.14 6.44 -26.55
CA LEU A 308 -29.41 5.16 -26.34
C LEU A 308 -30.35 3.96 -26.53
N GLY A 309 -31.60 4.05 -26.05
CA GLY A 309 -32.63 3.03 -26.25
C GLY A 309 -32.95 2.83 -27.73
N ALA A 310 -33.14 3.92 -28.49
CA ALA A 310 -33.42 3.89 -29.92
C ALA A 310 -32.25 3.38 -30.77
N GLU A 311 -31.01 3.59 -30.33
CA GLU A 311 -29.82 3.07 -31.01
C GLU A 311 -29.62 1.59 -30.74
N PHE A 312 -29.94 1.14 -29.53
CA PHE A 312 -29.93 -0.27 -29.15
C PHE A 312 -31.02 -1.08 -29.87
N GLU A 313 -32.25 -0.52 -30.02
CA GLU A 313 -33.30 -1.15 -30.78
C GLU A 313 -32.95 -1.25 -32.28
N ARG A 314 -32.32 -0.23 -32.86
CA ARG A 314 -31.80 -0.28 -34.24
C ARG A 314 -30.73 -1.33 -34.43
N PHE A 315 -29.80 -1.47 -33.46
CA PHE A 315 -28.77 -2.50 -33.50
C PHE A 315 -29.37 -3.90 -33.42
N LEU A 316 -30.36 -4.13 -32.54
CA LEU A 316 -31.07 -5.41 -32.43
C LEU A 316 -31.88 -5.74 -33.69
N ALA A 317 -32.52 -4.77 -34.31
CA ALA A 317 -33.25 -4.95 -35.58
C ALA A 317 -32.31 -5.36 -36.73
N GLN A 318 -31.15 -4.70 -36.84
CA GLN A 318 -30.12 -5.08 -37.83
C GLN A 318 -29.51 -6.47 -37.59
N GLN A 319 -29.38 -6.89 -36.33
CA GLN A 319 -28.94 -8.26 -36.02
C GLN A 319 -30.02 -9.31 -36.33
N ALA A 320 -31.28 -8.96 -36.16
CA ALA A 320 -32.39 -9.84 -36.52
C ALA A 320 -32.51 -10.01 -38.06
N GLU A 321 -32.35 -8.94 -38.83
CA GLU A 321 -32.34 -9.02 -40.31
C GLU A 321 -31.16 -9.88 -40.85
N LYS A 322 -29.96 -9.74 -40.29
CA LYS A 322 -28.81 -10.57 -40.68
C LYS A 322 -28.98 -12.05 -40.36
N ARG A 323 -29.76 -12.42 -39.36
CA ARG A 323 -30.10 -13.82 -39.05
C ARG A 323 -31.13 -14.43 -39.99
N PHE A 324 -31.99 -13.61 -40.57
CA PHE A 324 -32.98 -14.09 -41.55
C PHE A 324 -32.39 -14.30 -42.96
N ASP A 325 -31.34 -13.56 -43.32
CA ASP A 325 -30.64 -13.72 -44.60
C ASP A 325 -29.70 -14.94 -44.64
N ASP A 326 -29.26 -15.45 -43.50
CA ASP A 326 -28.36 -16.65 -43.41
C ASP A 326 -29.15 -17.99 -43.34
N ASP A 327 -30.49 -17.99 -43.22
CA ASP A 327 -31.31 -19.19 -43.06
C ASP A 327 -32.16 -19.54 -44.32
N ASP A 328 -31.83 -19.00 -45.50
CA ASP A 328 -32.49 -19.41 -46.78
C ASP A 328 -31.59 -20.38 -47.57
N PRO A 329 -31.82 -21.70 -47.48
CA PRO A 329 -31.06 -22.68 -48.26
C PRO A 329 -31.74 -22.82 -49.66
N ALA A 330 -31.00 -22.45 -50.68
CA ALA A 330 -31.31 -22.79 -52.06
C ALA A 330 -31.08 -24.28 -52.40
#